data_90053c55ac9808ed2ac754a2ef3f87d4
#
_entry.id   90053c55ac9808ed2ac754a2ef3f87d4
#
_cell.length_a   1.000
_cell.length_b   1.000
_cell.length_c   1.000
_cell.angle_alpha   90.00
_cell.angle_beta   90.00
_cell.angle_gamma   90.00
#
_symmetry.space_group_name_H-M   'P 1'
#
loop_
_entity.id
_entity.type
_entity.pdbx_description
1 polymer ?
#
loop_
_entity_poly.entity_id
_entity_poly.type
_entity_poly.pdbx_seq_one_letter_code
_entity_poly.pdbx_strand_id
1 'polypeptide(L)'
;MPRTSFRDKDCPVAQGAEIIGDKWKILILRNAFHGMRRYDDFLKSLNISSKVLSIRLAEMVNDGILTKDTSDLDRRAKLYSLTAKGKDLFTFTISLAQWSERWTQENWVKIVTEDGKPIERITLRSHTGKELHHDEVLITHGNSKSAELSTIREIVATRRSSNP
;
A
#
# COMPACT_ATOMS: atom_id res chain seq x y z
N MET A 1 -9.04 -13.63 19.88
CA MET A 1 -9.95 -13.81 18.73
C MET A 1 -9.14 -14.17 17.51
N PRO A 2 -9.52 -15.16 16.70
CA PRO A 2 -8.83 -15.44 15.46
C PRO A 2 -8.94 -14.23 14.52
N ARG A 3 -7.83 -13.85 13.90
CA ARG A 3 -7.78 -12.73 12.94
C ARG A 3 -8.59 -13.13 11.70
N THR A 4 -9.60 -12.37 11.38
CA THR A 4 -10.39 -12.57 10.14
C THR A 4 -9.47 -12.34 8.94
N SER A 5 -9.31 -13.33 8.07
CA SER A 5 -8.56 -13.19 6.82
C SER A 5 -9.48 -12.67 5.71
N PHE A 6 -8.97 -11.77 4.89
CA PHE A 6 -9.65 -11.22 3.73
C PHE A 6 -9.09 -11.74 2.39
N ARG A 7 -8.17 -12.73 2.43
CA ARG A 7 -7.49 -13.26 1.22
C ARG A 7 -8.45 -13.87 0.21
N ASP A 8 -9.52 -14.50 0.71
CA ASP A 8 -10.51 -15.20 -0.11
C ASP A 8 -11.73 -14.33 -0.46
N LYS A 9 -11.71 -13.04 -0.12
CA LYS A 9 -12.78 -12.12 -0.50
C LYS A 9 -12.62 -11.67 -1.94
N ASP A 10 -13.71 -11.69 -2.70
CA ASP A 10 -13.80 -11.16 -4.06
C ASP A 10 -13.77 -9.61 -4.10
N CYS A 11 -12.98 -9.01 -3.24
CA CYS A 11 -12.83 -7.57 -3.12
C CYS A 11 -11.34 -7.18 -3.19
N PRO A 12 -10.86 -6.55 -4.27
CA PRO A 12 -9.47 -6.16 -4.41
C PRO A 12 -8.96 -5.25 -3.29
N VAL A 13 -9.82 -4.38 -2.75
CA VAL A 13 -9.48 -3.50 -1.63
C VAL A 13 -9.26 -4.31 -0.35
N ALA A 14 -10.13 -5.30 -0.07
CA ALA A 14 -9.99 -6.15 1.10
C ALA A 14 -8.73 -7.02 1.03
N GLN A 15 -8.45 -7.60 -0.15
CA GLN A 15 -7.23 -8.38 -0.40
C GLN A 15 -5.97 -7.51 -0.27
N GLY A 16 -5.98 -6.30 -0.83
CA GLY A 16 -4.88 -5.33 -0.68
C GLY A 16 -4.66 -4.94 0.78
N ALA A 17 -5.74 -4.65 1.52
CA ALA A 17 -5.67 -4.32 2.94
C ALA A 17 -5.11 -5.47 3.79
N GLU A 18 -5.42 -6.74 3.45
CA GLU A 18 -4.81 -7.90 4.13
C GLU A 18 -3.29 -7.94 3.94
N ILE A 19 -2.81 -7.61 2.75
CA ILE A 19 -1.39 -7.67 2.41
C ILE A 19 -0.60 -6.53 3.05
N ILE A 20 -1.08 -5.28 2.93
CA ILE A 20 -0.33 -4.07 3.29
C ILE A 20 -0.97 -3.23 4.38
N GLY A 21 -2.15 -3.57 4.90
CA GLY A 21 -2.91 -2.74 5.86
C GLY A 21 -2.30 -2.62 7.27
N ASP A 22 -1.14 -3.22 7.52
CA ASP A 22 -0.40 -3.09 8.77
C ASP A 22 0.54 -1.88 8.70
N LYS A 23 0.50 -1.02 9.72
CA LYS A 23 1.34 0.19 9.77
C LYS A 23 2.83 -0.06 9.59
N TRP A 24 3.33 -1.17 10.12
CA TRP A 24 4.74 -1.51 10.03
C TRP A 24 5.13 -1.95 8.62
N LYS A 25 4.24 -2.67 7.92
CA LYS A 25 4.46 -3.04 6.50
C LYS A 25 4.56 -1.80 5.61
N ILE A 26 3.71 -0.80 5.84
CA ILE A 26 3.77 0.49 5.11
C ILE A 26 5.09 1.22 5.38
N LEU A 27 5.56 1.26 6.63
CA LEU A 27 6.82 1.89 6.98
C LEU A 27 8.04 1.11 6.46
N ILE A 28 7.99 -0.22 6.43
CA ILE A 28 9.01 -1.07 5.80
C ILE A 28 9.06 -0.77 4.28
N LEU A 29 7.92 -0.69 3.60
CA LEU A 29 7.86 -0.30 2.19
C LEU A 29 8.50 1.05 1.94
N ARG A 30 8.13 2.07 2.71
CA ARG A 30 8.75 3.41 2.62
C ARG A 30 10.27 3.31 2.70
N ASN A 31 10.80 2.61 3.67
CA ASN A 31 12.25 2.46 3.85
C ASN A 31 12.91 1.67 2.72
N ALA A 32 12.24 0.63 2.20
CA ALA A 32 12.72 -0.13 1.06
C ALA A 32 12.78 0.72 -0.22
N PHE A 33 11.82 1.64 -0.43
CA PHE A 33 11.86 2.62 -1.53
C PHE A 33 12.99 3.64 -1.39
N HIS A 34 13.43 3.92 -0.17
CA HIS A 34 14.67 4.69 0.08
C HIS A 34 15.96 3.86 -0.08
N GLY A 35 15.87 2.63 -0.59
CA GLY A 35 17.03 1.77 -0.86
C GLY A 35 17.49 0.94 0.34
N MET A 36 16.75 0.94 1.47
CA MET A 36 17.10 0.13 2.62
C MET A 36 16.87 -1.36 2.33
N ARG A 37 17.87 -2.19 2.64
CA ARG A 37 17.84 -3.63 2.35
C ARG A 37 18.24 -4.52 3.53
N ARG A 38 19.07 -4.04 4.44
CA ARG A 38 19.59 -4.84 5.56
C ARG A 38 18.56 -4.92 6.70
N TYR A 39 18.44 -6.09 7.31
CA TYR A 39 17.59 -6.29 8.48
C TYR A 39 17.87 -5.29 9.60
N ASP A 40 19.16 -5.10 9.92
CA ASP A 40 19.58 -4.22 11.03
C ASP A 40 19.26 -2.75 10.77
N ASP A 41 19.31 -2.31 9.49
CA ASP A 41 18.93 -0.96 9.11
C ASP A 41 17.43 -0.72 9.31
N PHE A 42 16.59 -1.68 8.92
CA PHE A 42 15.16 -1.62 9.21
C PHE A 42 14.88 -1.58 10.72
N LEU A 43 15.57 -2.43 11.50
CA LEU A 43 15.40 -2.48 12.94
C LEU A 43 15.72 -1.14 13.59
N LYS A 44 16.86 -0.56 13.21
CA LYS A 44 17.35 0.74 13.72
C LYS A 44 16.43 1.89 13.31
N SER A 45 16.02 1.93 12.04
CA SER A 45 15.24 3.06 11.48
C SER A 45 13.80 3.10 11.96
N LEU A 46 13.19 1.93 12.21
CA LEU A 46 11.78 1.84 12.61
C LEU A 46 11.58 1.85 14.12
N ASN A 47 12.62 1.64 14.89
CA ASN A 47 12.57 1.55 16.36
C ASN A 47 11.50 0.58 16.87
N ILE A 48 11.43 -0.60 16.27
CA ILE A 48 10.48 -1.66 16.63
C ILE A 48 11.21 -2.87 17.20
N SER A 49 10.50 -3.78 17.87
CA SER A 49 11.11 -5.00 18.37
C SER A 49 11.54 -5.92 17.22
N SER A 50 12.64 -6.65 17.41
CA SER A 50 13.14 -7.63 16.43
C SER A 50 12.09 -8.70 16.10
N LYS A 51 11.26 -9.09 17.07
CA LYS A 51 10.17 -10.04 16.87
C LYS A 51 9.14 -9.51 15.89
N VAL A 52 8.67 -8.26 16.06
CA VAL A 52 7.68 -7.63 15.16
C VAL A 52 8.27 -7.45 13.77
N LEU A 53 9.50 -6.94 13.64
CA LEU A 53 10.15 -6.79 12.34
C LEU A 53 10.28 -8.13 11.62
N SER A 54 10.75 -9.17 12.30
CA SER A 54 10.91 -10.49 11.70
C SER A 54 9.60 -11.06 11.16
N ILE A 55 8.50 -10.90 11.92
CA ILE A 55 7.17 -11.34 11.49
C ILE A 55 6.74 -10.57 10.24
N ARG A 56 6.83 -9.24 10.24
CA ARG A 56 6.38 -8.43 9.11
C ARG A 56 7.20 -8.64 7.85
N LEU A 57 8.52 -8.77 7.96
CA LEU A 57 9.37 -9.09 6.82
C LEU A 57 9.07 -10.50 6.27
N ALA A 58 8.83 -11.49 7.13
CA ALA A 58 8.45 -12.83 6.69
C ALA A 58 7.09 -12.84 5.98
N GLU A 59 6.09 -12.13 6.50
CA GLU A 59 4.78 -11.94 5.84
C GLU A 59 4.95 -11.29 4.47
N MET A 60 5.74 -10.21 4.36
CA MET A 60 5.96 -9.50 3.10
C MET A 60 6.71 -10.36 2.06
N VAL A 61 7.61 -11.23 2.50
CA VAL A 61 8.26 -12.21 1.62
C VAL A 61 7.24 -13.26 1.14
N ASN A 62 6.43 -13.80 2.06
CA ASN A 62 5.39 -14.78 1.73
C ASN A 62 4.32 -14.18 0.76
N ASP A 63 4.00 -12.91 0.92
CA ASP A 63 3.07 -12.18 0.05
C ASP A 63 3.70 -11.77 -1.30
N GLY A 64 4.98 -12.07 -1.52
CA GLY A 64 5.72 -11.77 -2.73
C GLY A 64 6.00 -10.27 -2.94
N ILE A 65 5.99 -9.48 -1.87
CA ILE A 65 6.34 -8.04 -1.89
C ILE A 65 7.85 -7.85 -1.83
N LEU A 66 8.52 -8.68 -1.02
CA LEU A 66 9.96 -8.68 -0.86
C LEU A 66 10.55 -10.04 -1.27
N THR A 67 11.79 -10.04 -1.74
CA THR A 67 12.68 -11.22 -1.68
C THR A 67 13.54 -11.15 -0.43
N LYS A 68 14.06 -12.29 -0.03
CA LYS A 68 15.03 -12.41 1.05
C LYS A 68 16.24 -13.17 0.54
N ASP A 69 17.40 -12.54 0.62
CA ASP A 69 18.67 -13.10 0.22
C ASP A 69 19.69 -13.01 1.36
N THR A 70 20.79 -13.70 1.24
CA THR A 70 21.98 -13.53 2.09
C THR A 70 22.98 -12.63 1.38
N SER A 71 23.69 -11.79 2.13
CA SER A 71 24.75 -10.97 1.53
C SER A 71 25.95 -11.85 1.12
N ASP A 72 26.48 -11.62 -0.08
CA ASP A 72 27.72 -12.30 -0.54
C ASP A 72 28.94 -11.85 0.30
N LEU A 73 28.91 -10.64 0.81
CA LEU A 73 30.00 -10.08 1.64
C LEU A 73 29.91 -10.50 3.11
N ASP A 74 28.72 -10.78 3.59
CA ASP A 74 28.47 -11.19 4.97
C ASP A 74 27.31 -12.18 5.02
N ARG A 75 27.62 -13.46 5.07
CA ARG A 75 26.64 -14.56 5.10
C ARG A 75 25.68 -14.53 6.29
N ARG A 76 25.95 -13.72 7.31
CA ARG A 76 25.05 -13.51 8.45
C ARG A 76 24.02 -12.42 8.18
N ALA A 77 24.31 -11.52 7.23
CA ALA A 77 23.42 -10.40 6.90
C ALA A 77 22.28 -10.84 5.99
N LYS A 78 21.06 -10.67 6.47
CA LYS A 78 19.84 -10.88 5.68
C LYS A 78 19.52 -9.61 4.89
N LEU A 79 19.35 -9.77 3.58
CA LEU A 79 18.99 -8.70 2.65
C LEU A 79 17.55 -8.89 2.17
N TYR A 80 16.84 -7.80 2.08
CA TYR A 80 15.46 -7.75 1.57
C TYR A 80 15.41 -6.79 0.39
N SER A 81 14.77 -7.21 -0.70
CA SER A 81 14.65 -6.40 -1.92
C SER A 81 13.22 -6.41 -2.41
N LEU A 82 12.76 -5.28 -2.95
CA LEU A 82 11.44 -5.18 -3.56
C LEU A 82 11.36 -6.07 -4.82
N THR A 83 10.33 -6.90 -4.91
CA THR A 83 9.93 -7.59 -6.13
C THR A 83 9.28 -6.61 -7.12
N ALA A 84 8.93 -7.05 -8.32
CA ALA A 84 8.09 -6.28 -9.23
C ALA A 84 6.77 -5.89 -8.56
N LYS A 85 6.08 -6.85 -7.94
CA LYS A 85 4.83 -6.62 -7.17
C LYS A 85 5.04 -5.62 -6.02
N GLY A 86 6.18 -5.67 -5.33
CA GLY A 86 6.51 -4.71 -4.27
C GLY A 86 6.75 -3.30 -4.83
N LYS A 87 7.40 -3.19 -5.98
CA LYS A 87 7.64 -1.90 -6.65
C LYS A 87 6.36 -1.23 -7.11
N ASP A 88 5.35 -1.98 -7.54
CA ASP A 88 4.04 -1.45 -7.94
C ASP A 88 3.32 -0.72 -6.81
N LEU A 89 3.68 -1.00 -5.54
CA LEU A 89 3.15 -0.27 -4.37
C LEU A 89 3.75 1.14 -4.19
N PHE A 90 4.69 1.56 -5.05
CA PHE A 90 5.30 2.89 -4.95
C PHE A 90 4.26 4.00 -5.07
N THR A 91 3.42 3.95 -6.11
CA THR A 91 2.36 4.94 -6.34
C THR A 91 1.38 5.03 -5.16
N PHE A 92 1.00 3.88 -4.57
CA PHE A 92 0.18 3.86 -3.36
C PHE A 92 0.88 4.56 -2.18
N THR A 93 2.17 4.28 -1.98
CA THR A 93 2.96 4.88 -0.88
C THR A 93 3.07 6.40 -1.05
N ILE A 94 3.30 6.88 -2.27
CA ILE A 94 3.34 8.32 -2.58
C ILE A 94 1.97 8.96 -2.43
N SER A 95 0.89 8.32 -2.89
CA SER A 95 -0.48 8.82 -2.71
C SER A 95 -0.83 8.98 -1.23
N LEU A 96 -0.43 8.03 -0.40
CA LEU A 96 -0.63 8.10 1.06
C LEU A 96 0.16 9.27 1.68
N ALA A 97 1.40 9.48 1.25
CA ALA A 97 2.22 10.61 1.70
C ALA A 97 1.60 11.95 1.30
N GLN A 98 1.23 12.13 0.03
CA GLN A 98 0.58 13.34 -0.48
C GLN A 98 -0.77 13.64 0.21
N TRP A 99 -1.53 12.57 0.53
CA TRP A 99 -2.76 12.71 1.30
C TRP A 99 -2.48 13.21 2.72
N SER A 100 -1.50 12.60 3.40
CA SER A 100 -1.13 12.98 4.77
C SER A 100 -0.64 14.42 4.84
N GLU A 101 0.28 14.84 3.96
CA GLU A 101 0.81 16.21 3.91
C GLU A 101 -0.30 17.27 3.78
N ARG A 102 -1.31 16.98 2.96
CA ARG A 102 -2.44 17.92 2.76
C ARG A 102 -3.18 18.24 4.06
N TRP A 103 -3.27 17.27 4.99
CA TRP A 103 -4.08 17.39 6.19
C TRP A 103 -3.27 17.73 7.44
N THR A 104 -1.97 17.45 7.45
CA THR A 104 -1.07 17.78 8.58
C THR A 104 -0.51 19.19 8.50
N GLN A 105 -0.57 19.84 7.34
CA GLN A 105 -0.04 21.18 7.07
C GLN A 105 1.45 21.35 7.37
N GLU A 106 2.19 20.26 7.50
CA GLU A 106 3.63 20.26 7.78
C GLU A 106 4.40 19.69 6.59
N ASN A 107 5.35 20.47 6.07
CA ASN A 107 6.25 20.08 4.97
C ASN A 107 7.42 19.25 5.46
N TRP A 108 7.20 18.09 6.06
CA TRP A 108 8.26 17.23 6.58
C TRP A 108 9.11 16.59 5.49
N VAL A 109 8.55 16.33 4.33
CA VAL A 109 9.23 15.67 3.20
C VAL A 109 8.85 16.35 1.90
N LYS A 110 9.82 16.58 1.02
CA LYS A 110 9.55 16.97 -0.36
C LYS A 110 9.71 15.76 -1.27
N ILE A 111 8.67 15.44 -2.03
CA ILE A 111 8.72 14.40 -3.03
C ILE A 111 9.06 15.05 -4.36
N VAL A 112 10.22 14.73 -4.90
CA VAL A 112 10.79 15.37 -6.09
C VAL A 112 11.33 14.32 -7.06
N THR A 113 11.49 14.70 -8.31
CA THR A 113 12.22 13.94 -9.32
C THR A 113 13.72 13.93 -9.04
N GLU A 114 14.51 13.10 -9.72
CA GLU A 114 15.98 13.03 -9.56
C GLU A 114 16.66 14.39 -9.80
N ASP A 115 16.13 15.23 -10.69
CA ASP A 115 16.61 16.58 -10.96
C ASP A 115 16.06 17.64 -9.96
N GLY A 116 15.43 17.19 -8.88
CA GLY A 116 14.96 18.04 -7.79
C GLY A 116 13.67 18.80 -8.03
N LYS A 117 12.95 18.53 -9.13
CA LYS A 117 11.67 19.19 -9.42
C LYS A 117 10.52 18.54 -8.65
N PRO A 118 9.53 19.32 -8.20
CA PRO A 118 8.35 18.76 -7.55
C PRO A 118 7.57 17.85 -8.51
N ILE A 119 7.03 16.75 -7.98
CA ILE A 119 6.10 15.91 -8.74
C ILE A 119 4.68 16.46 -8.62
N GLU A 120 3.87 16.24 -9.64
CA GLU A 120 2.45 16.51 -9.57
C GLU A 120 1.76 15.59 -8.57
N ARG A 121 0.60 16.04 -8.09
CA ARG A 121 -0.25 15.22 -7.25
C ARG A 121 -0.79 14.04 -8.05
N ILE A 122 -0.79 12.87 -7.44
CA ILE A 122 -1.40 11.67 -8.01
C ILE A 122 -2.92 11.85 -7.99
N THR A 123 -3.55 11.81 -9.18
CA THR A 123 -4.99 11.95 -9.38
C THR A 123 -5.52 10.81 -10.25
N LEU A 124 -6.80 10.50 -10.10
CA LEU A 124 -7.48 9.58 -11.01
C LEU A 124 -7.80 10.29 -12.32
N ARG A 125 -7.55 9.63 -13.43
CA ARG A 125 -7.87 10.17 -14.77
C ARG A 125 -8.69 9.17 -15.57
N SER A 126 -9.63 9.70 -16.37
CA SER A 126 -10.36 8.91 -17.35
C SER A 126 -9.44 8.49 -18.51
N HIS A 127 -9.91 7.59 -19.37
CA HIS A 127 -9.21 7.20 -20.60
C HIS A 127 -8.96 8.38 -21.57
N THR A 128 -9.72 9.48 -21.44
CA THR A 128 -9.53 10.71 -22.22
C THR A 128 -8.61 11.73 -21.54
N GLY A 129 -8.03 11.37 -20.37
CA GLY A 129 -7.12 12.23 -19.61
C GLY A 129 -7.81 13.24 -18.67
N LYS A 130 -9.15 13.27 -18.61
CA LYS A 130 -9.89 14.11 -17.66
C LYS A 130 -9.62 13.65 -16.23
N GLU A 131 -9.28 14.57 -15.33
CA GLU A 131 -9.22 14.31 -13.90
C GLU A 131 -10.61 13.99 -13.35
N LEU A 132 -10.68 12.95 -12.49
CA LEU A 132 -11.94 12.46 -11.94
C LEU A 132 -11.98 12.65 -10.43
N HIS A 133 -13.13 13.09 -9.92
CA HIS A 133 -13.46 13.12 -8.51
C HIS A 133 -14.18 11.85 -8.07
N HIS A 134 -14.26 11.64 -6.76
CA HIS A 134 -14.80 10.41 -6.18
C HIS A 134 -16.28 10.15 -6.55
N ASP A 135 -17.06 11.19 -6.81
CA ASP A 135 -18.46 11.14 -7.21
C ASP A 135 -18.65 10.86 -8.72
N GLU A 136 -17.59 11.02 -9.51
CA GLU A 136 -17.58 10.72 -10.96
C GLU A 136 -17.14 9.26 -11.25
N VAL A 137 -16.75 8.49 -10.22
CA VAL A 137 -16.24 7.12 -10.37
C VAL A 137 -17.24 6.13 -9.80
N LEU A 138 -17.61 5.13 -10.62
CA LEU A 138 -18.42 4.01 -10.19
C LEU A 138 -17.57 2.75 -10.04
N ILE A 139 -17.67 2.10 -8.89
CA ILE A 139 -17.11 0.76 -8.69
C ILE A 139 -18.18 -0.25 -9.11
N THR A 140 -17.96 -0.92 -10.22
CA THR A 140 -18.87 -1.93 -10.75
C THR A 140 -18.30 -3.32 -10.53
N HIS A 141 -19.19 -4.33 -10.58
CA HIS A 141 -18.76 -5.73 -10.57
C HIS A 141 -18.09 -6.07 -11.90
N GLY A 142 -16.87 -6.63 -11.80
CA GLY A 142 -16.29 -7.40 -12.90
C GLY A 142 -16.85 -8.83 -12.91
N ASN A 143 -15.98 -9.83 -12.82
CA ASN A 143 -16.37 -11.24 -12.75
C ASN A 143 -16.68 -11.72 -11.30
N SER A 144 -16.74 -10.81 -10.33
CA SER A 144 -17.02 -11.16 -8.94
C SER A 144 -18.46 -11.62 -8.76
N LYS A 145 -18.64 -12.76 -8.08
CA LYS A 145 -19.92 -13.28 -7.62
C LYS A 145 -20.17 -12.94 -6.14
N SER A 146 -19.41 -12.00 -5.57
CA SER A 146 -19.47 -11.66 -4.15
C SER A 146 -20.82 -11.06 -3.77
N ALA A 147 -21.51 -11.73 -2.87
CA ALA A 147 -22.74 -11.22 -2.24
C ALA A 147 -22.49 -9.91 -1.46
N GLU A 148 -21.30 -9.74 -0.90
CA GLU A 148 -20.91 -8.53 -0.15
C GLU A 148 -20.91 -7.28 -1.02
N LEU A 149 -20.33 -7.35 -2.23
CA LEU A 149 -20.35 -6.22 -3.17
C LEU A 149 -21.76 -5.92 -3.68
N SER A 150 -22.60 -6.96 -3.89
CA SER A 150 -24.02 -6.80 -4.24
C SER A 150 -24.76 -6.05 -3.13
N THR A 151 -24.57 -6.44 -1.87
CA THR A 151 -25.19 -5.81 -0.71
C THR A 151 -24.78 -4.34 -0.58
N ILE A 152 -23.49 -4.02 -0.75
CA ILE A 152 -23.02 -2.63 -0.71
C ILE A 152 -23.73 -1.79 -1.78
N ARG A 153 -23.85 -2.31 -2.99
CA ARG A 153 -24.54 -1.62 -4.09
C ARG A 153 -26.01 -1.38 -3.81
N GLU A 154 -26.72 -2.38 -3.28
CA GLU A 154 -28.13 -2.25 -2.89
C GLU A 154 -28.33 -1.17 -1.83
N ILE A 155 -27.49 -1.16 -0.79
CA ILE A 155 -27.51 -0.13 0.26
C ILE A 155 -27.28 1.26 -0.33
N VAL A 156 -26.32 1.42 -1.23
CA VAL A 156 -26.01 2.70 -1.86
C VAL A 156 -27.14 3.15 -2.79
N ALA A 157 -27.69 2.24 -3.60
CA ALA A 157 -28.80 2.55 -4.49
C ALA A 157 -30.04 3.00 -3.73
N THR A 158 -30.39 2.32 -2.63
CA THR A 158 -31.52 2.66 -1.76
C THR A 158 -31.36 4.06 -1.15
N ARG A 159 -30.15 4.40 -0.70
CA ARG A 159 -29.86 5.74 -0.14
C ARG A 159 -29.94 6.86 -1.16
N ARG A 160 -29.49 6.62 -2.40
CA ARG A 160 -29.61 7.61 -3.50
C ARG A 160 -31.05 7.87 -3.90
N SER A 161 -31.92 6.86 -3.82
CA SER A 161 -33.35 7.00 -4.10
C SER A 161 -34.13 7.72 -2.97
N SER A 162 -33.58 7.70 -1.76
CA SER A 162 -34.23 8.28 -0.57
C SER A 162 -33.79 9.71 -0.24
N ASN A 163 -32.87 10.28 -1.00
CA ASN A 163 -32.37 11.65 -0.84
C ASN A 163 -32.29 12.31 -2.22
N PRO A 164 -33.39 12.95 -2.72
CA PRO A 164 -33.44 13.64 -3.99
C PRO A 164 -32.57 14.89 -4.01
#